data_8bbb932acf487b8fe7cf3594da6d44a5
#
_entry.id   8bbb932acf487b8fe7cf3594da6d44a5
#
_cell.length_a   1.000
_cell.length_b   1.000
_cell.length_c   1.000
_cell.angle_alpha   90.00
_cell.angle_beta   90.00
_cell.angle_gamma   90.00
#
_symmetry.space_group_name_H-M   'P 1'
#
loop_
_entity.id
_entity.type
_entity.pdbx_description
1 polymer ?
#
loop_
_entity_poly.entity_id
_entity_poly.type
_entity_poly.pdbx_seq_one_letter_code
_entity_poly.pdbx_strand_id
1 'polypeptide(L)'
;MTIRRTVLPSGLRIVTEEVDTVRSAAFGVWANVGSRDESGSVAGASHFLEHLLFKGTATRSALDISSSIEAVGGETNAFTGKENTCFYARTLDQDLPLAVDVISDMITSSLVTKADVDSERGVVLEEIAMRDDDPGDLIHDVFSETLFGDSSIGKPILGTTDSIKSMTREAVYRYYKRKYRPENLVVAVAGNIKHDKVVKMVSKAFARDGFSDQIAKPADIRTAKRIKPVGVGAVDVINRTGEQAHIMLGVEGVSRSDDRRFALAMLSIALGGGMSSRLFQEIREKRGLAYSVYAFGQQFAGSGIFSIYAGTQPSRAYDVISIAREVINDVVENGLTEDEVVRAKGQARGGLVLGLEDTGSRMSRIGKSELMYGDQKSVDELLAEIEAVTPEQVHQAARDFLGKELSLAVIGPFPGRAQSKFARVLA
;
A
#
# COMPACT_ATOMS: atom_id res chain seq x y z
N MET A 1 -4.75 10.63 24.33
CA MET A 1 -5.22 9.45 23.58
C MET A 1 -4.33 8.30 23.95
N THR A 2 -4.91 7.13 24.29
CA THR A 2 -4.12 6.01 24.82
C THR A 2 -4.22 4.82 23.88
N ILE A 3 -3.07 4.39 23.35
CA ILE A 3 -2.98 3.14 22.59
C ILE A 3 -2.73 2.02 23.60
N ARG A 4 -3.52 0.96 23.52
CA ARG A 4 -3.39 -0.24 24.35
C ARG A 4 -3.22 -1.47 23.47
N ARG A 5 -2.44 -2.43 23.96
CA ARG A 5 -2.09 -3.68 23.27
C ARG A 5 -2.37 -4.88 24.16
N THR A 6 -2.99 -5.91 23.58
CA THR A 6 -3.16 -7.23 24.20
C THR A 6 -2.78 -8.31 23.20
N VAL A 7 -2.12 -9.36 23.67
CA VAL A 7 -1.82 -10.57 22.90
C VAL A 7 -2.60 -11.71 23.51
N LEU A 8 -3.42 -12.39 22.72
CA LEU A 8 -4.16 -13.57 23.15
C LEU A 8 -3.22 -14.81 23.15
N PRO A 9 -3.58 -15.86 23.91
CA PRO A 9 -2.79 -17.11 23.95
C PRO A 9 -2.54 -17.73 22.56
N SER A 10 -3.45 -17.49 21.60
CA SER A 10 -3.32 -17.92 20.20
C SER A 10 -2.33 -17.12 19.36
N GLY A 11 -1.67 -16.11 19.93
CA GLY A 11 -0.80 -15.20 19.21
C GLY A 11 -1.51 -14.05 18.48
N LEU A 12 -2.84 -14.01 18.50
CA LEU A 12 -3.61 -12.88 17.95
C LEU A 12 -3.30 -11.60 18.73
N ARG A 13 -2.91 -10.55 18.02
CA ARG A 13 -2.63 -9.22 18.59
C ARG A 13 -3.85 -8.33 18.48
N ILE A 14 -4.17 -7.60 19.52
CA ILE A 14 -5.27 -6.63 19.55
C ILE A 14 -4.69 -5.30 19.96
N VAL A 15 -4.83 -4.29 19.10
CA VAL A 15 -4.37 -2.91 19.34
C VAL A 15 -5.56 -1.97 19.27
N THR A 16 -5.68 -1.07 20.23
CA THR A 16 -6.79 -0.12 20.28
C THR A 16 -6.31 1.30 20.51
N GLU A 17 -7.00 2.26 19.92
CA GLU A 17 -6.85 3.69 20.21
C GLU A 17 -8.20 4.27 20.65
N GLU A 18 -8.32 4.66 21.93
CA GLU A 18 -9.54 5.25 22.49
C GLU A 18 -9.65 6.72 22.11
N VAL A 19 -10.75 7.11 21.46
CA VAL A 19 -11.09 8.49 21.06
C VAL A 19 -12.53 8.76 21.48
N ASP A 20 -12.73 9.35 22.65
CA ASP A 20 -14.04 9.55 23.26
C ASP A 20 -14.80 10.77 22.72
N THR A 21 -14.18 11.58 21.90
CA THR A 21 -14.76 12.77 21.27
C THR A 21 -15.54 12.50 20.00
N VAL A 22 -15.51 11.26 19.49
CA VAL A 22 -16.22 10.85 18.28
C VAL A 22 -17.36 9.87 18.59
N ARG A 23 -18.29 9.69 17.64
CA ARG A 23 -19.40 8.74 17.74
C ARG A 23 -19.25 7.56 16.79
N SER A 24 -18.04 7.32 16.29
CA SER A 24 -17.70 6.24 15.38
C SER A 24 -16.65 5.32 15.96
N ALA A 25 -16.60 4.09 15.43
CA ALA A 25 -15.53 3.13 15.64
C ALA A 25 -15.16 2.47 14.32
N ALA A 26 -13.86 2.35 14.06
CA ALA A 26 -13.30 1.59 12.95
C ALA A 26 -12.65 0.31 13.49
N PHE A 27 -13.02 -0.82 12.92
CA PHE A 27 -12.52 -2.15 13.24
C PHE A 27 -11.80 -2.72 12.01
N GLY A 28 -10.56 -3.16 12.15
CA GLY A 28 -9.81 -3.76 11.06
C GLY A 28 -9.07 -5.03 11.50
N VAL A 29 -9.08 -6.04 10.63
CA VAL A 29 -8.27 -7.25 10.77
C VAL A 29 -7.18 -7.23 9.72
N TRP A 30 -5.95 -7.12 10.18
CA TRP A 30 -4.74 -7.04 9.36
C TRP A 30 -4.06 -8.40 9.32
N ALA A 31 -3.88 -8.95 8.13
CA ALA A 31 -3.12 -10.17 7.92
C ALA A 31 -1.69 -9.83 7.45
N ASN A 32 -0.69 -10.45 8.07
CA ASN A 32 0.72 -10.34 7.65
C ASN A 32 0.99 -11.17 6.39
N VAL A 33 0.19 -10.95 5.36
CA VAL A 33 0.24 -11.65 4.08
C VAL A 33 -0.24 -10.75 2.96
N GLY A 34 0.45 -10.76 1.83
CA GLY A 34 0.12 -10.06 0.61
C GLY A 34 0.72 -10.75 -0.61
N SER A 35 0.69 -10.09 -1.77
CA SER A 35 1.17 -10.69 -3.02
C SER A 35 2.64 -11.12 -2.98
N ARG A 36 3.46 -10.48 -2.14
CA ARG A 36 4.85 -10.85 -1.91
C ARG A 36 5.03 -12.28 -1.36
N ASP A 37 4.03 -12.83 -0.66
CA ASP A 37 4.07 -14.14 0.00
C ASP A 37 3.63 -15.29 -0.90
N GLU A 38 3.31 -14.99 -2.13
CA GLU A 38 2.80 -15.93 -3.11
C GLU A 38 3.95 -16.63 -3.85
N SER A 39 3.76 -17.92 -4.15
CA SER A 39 4.59 -18.61 -5.15
C SER A 39 4.01 -18.37 -6.55
N GLY A 40 4.83 -18.57 -7.59
CA GLY A 40 4.38 -18.34 -8.97
C GLY A 40 3.10 -19.08 -9.34
N SER A 41 2.88 -20.28 -8.78
CA SER A 41 1.68 -21.11 -9.05
C SER A 41 0.39 -20.57 -8.41
N VAL A 42 0.49 -19.61 -7.49
CA VAL A 42 -0.64 -18.97 -6.80
C VAL A 42 -0.50 -17.44 -6.80
N ALA A 43 0.13 -16.89 -7.85
CA ALA A 43 0.22 -15.44 -8.02
C ALA A 43 -1.19 -14.83 -8.14
N GLY A 44 -1.48 -13.80 -7.34
CA GLY A 44 -2.80 -13.19 -7.22
C GLY A 44 -3.71 -13.84 -6.16
N ALA A 45 -3.25 -14.88 -5.43
CA ALA A 45 -4.07 -15.58 -4.44
C ALA A 45 -4.50 -14.70 -3.26
N SER A 46 -3.68 -13.73 -2.85
CA SER A 46 -4.03 -12.82 -1.74
C SER A 46 -5.21 -11.95 -2.11
N HIS A 47 -5.18 -11.35 -3.30
CA HIS A 47 -6.26 -10.53 -3.82
C HIS A 47 -7.51 -11.36 -4.14
N PHE A 48 -7.34 -12.51 -4.77
CA PHE A 48 -8.45 -13.41 -5.04
C PHE A 48 -9.15 -13.87 -3.76
N LEU A 49 -8.37 -14.16 -2.71
CA LEU A 49 -8.92 -14.52 -1.40
C LEU A 49 -9.63 -13.35 -0.73
N GLU A 50 -9.18 -12.12 -0.94
CA GLU A 50 -9.90 -10.93 -0.48
C GLU A 50 -11.35 -10.95 -0.96
N HIS A 51 -11.61 -11.13 -2.25
CA HIS A 51 -12.94 -11.26 -2.82
C HIS A 51 -13.72 -12.44 -2.21
N LEU A 52 -13.08 -13.60 -2.12
CA LEU A 52 -13.74 -14.82 -1.67
C LEU A 52 -14.22 -14.79 -0.22
N LEU A 53 -13.55 -14.02 0.65
CA LEU A 53 -13.98 -13.89 2.04
C LEU A 53 -15.31 -13.12 2.19
N PHE A 54 -15.71 -12.32 1.21
CA PHE A 54 -17.00 -11.65 1.15
C PHE A 54 -18.13 -12.53 0.60
N LYS A 55 -17.84 -13.74 0.05
CA LYS A 55 -18.87 -14.56 -0.61
C LYS A 55 -19.74 -15.39 0.32
N GLY A 56 -19.33 -15.56 1.55
CA GLY A 56 -20.15 -16.16 2.58
C GLY A 56 -19.40 -17.05 3.55
N THR A 57 -20.06 -17.26 4.66
CA THR A 57 -19.64 -18.10 5.78
C THR A 57 -20.66 -19.20 6.02
N ALA A 58 -20.48 -20.03 7.04
CA ALA A 58 -21.49 -21.00 7.45
C ALA A 58 -22.79 -20.34 7.97
N THR A 59 -22.72 -19.06 8.37
CA THR A 59 -23.86 -18.36 9.02
C THR A 59 -24.37 -17.16 8.23
N ARG A 60 -23.65 -16.72 7.18
CA ARG A 60 -24.01 -15.53 6.40
C ARG A 60 -23.78 -15.77 4.90
N SER A 61 -24.73 -15.35 4.08
CA SER A 61 -24.52 -15.17 2.65
C SER A 61 -23.71 -13.90 2.36
N ALA A 62 -23.28 -13.71 1.11
CA ALA A 62 -22.64 -12.47 0.67
C ALA A 62 -23.54 -11.24 0.92
N LEU A 63 -24.85 -11.38 0.65
CA LEU A 63 -25.83 -10.32 0.90
C LEU A 63 -25.95 -10.01 2.40
N ASP A 64 -25.97 -11.02 3.27
CA ASP A 64 -26.05 -10.81 4.72
C ASP A 64 -24.82 -10.07 5.26
N ILE A 65 -23.63 -10.34 4.70
CA ILE A 65 -22.39 -9.66 5.08
C ILE A 65 -22.50 -8.16 4.79
N SER A 66 -22.85 -7.77 3.57
CA SER A 66 -22.93 -6.35 3.20
C SER A 66 -24.15 -5.67 3.83
N SER A 67 -25.35 -6.26 3.70
CA SER A 67 -26.59 -5.62 4.15
C SER A 67 -26.65 -5.41 5.67
N SER A 68 -26.02 -6.29 6.47
CA SER A 68 -26.00 -6.12 7.93
C SER A 68 -25.24 -4.87 8.38
N ILE A 69 -24.12 -4.55 7.70
CA ILE A 69 -23.32 -3.33 7.98
C ILE A 69 -24.01 -2.10 7.40
N GLU A 70 -24.54 -2.19 6.18
CA GLU A 70 -25.28 -1.10 5.53
C GLU A 70 -26.54 -0.70 6.32
N ALA A 71 -27.26 -1.66 6.91
CA ALA A 71 -28.46 -1.41 7.69
C ALA A 71 -28.23 -0.52 8.92
N VAL A 72 -27.02 -0.47 9.46
CA VAL A 72 -26.65 0.44 10.57
C VAL A 72 -25.92 1.69 10.06
N GLY A 73 -25.92 1.94 8.74
CA GLY A 73 -25.22 3.07 8.13
C GLY A 73 -23.70 2.96 8.19
N GLY A 74 -23.20 1.74 8.37
CA GLY A 74 -21.76 1.43 8.34
C GLY A 74 -21.25 1.18 6.93
N GLU A 75 -19.96 1.11 6.81
CA GLU A 75 -19.25 0.72 5.59
C GLU A 75 -18.26 -0.41 5.88
N THR A 76 -18.08 -1.31 4.93
CA THR A 76 -17.10 -2.38 5.01
C THR A 76 -16.36 -2.50 3.68
N ASN A 77 -15.08 -2.78 3.77
CA ASN A 77 -14.24 -2.99 2.60
C ASN A 77 -12.98 -3.78 2.98
N ALA A 78 -12.15 -4.10 1.99
CA ALA A 78 -10.84 -4.69 2.18
C ALA A 78 -9.85 -4.10 1.18
N PHE A 79 -8.58 -4.38 1.39
CA PHE A 79 -7.54 -4.13 0.39
C PHE A 79 -6.38 -5.11 0.58
N THR A 80 -5.76 -5.46 -0.52
CA THR A 80 -4.56 -6.27 -0.58
C THR A 80 -3.38 -5.43 -1.03
N GLY A 81 -2.33 -5.42 -0.21
CA GLY A 81 -1.04 -4.86 -0.59
C GLY A 81 -0.01 -5.94 -0.89
N LYS A 82 1.23 -5.52 -1.17
CA LYS A 82 2.31 -6.49 -1.40
C LYS A 82 2.67 -7.28 -0.14
N GLU A 83 2.51 -6.72 1.05
CA GLU A 83 2.98 -7.33 2.31
C GLU A 83 1.91 -7.51 3.38
N ASN A 84 0.71 -7.04 3.14
CA ASN A 84 -0.42 -7.15 4.06
C ASN A 84 -1.75 -7.09 3.33
N THR A 85 -2.77 -7.66 3.95
CA THR A 85 -4.18 -7.55 3.55
C THR A 85 -4.97 -7.07 4.76
N CYS A 86 -5.95 -6.20 4.57
CA CYS A 86 -6.81 -5.69 5.63
C CYS A 86 -8.28 -5.82 5.24
N PHE A 87 -9.08 -6.33 6.17
CA PHE A 87 -10.55 -6.33 6.12
C PHE A 87 -11.05 -5.42 7.22
N TYR A 88 -11.90 -4.46 6.90
CA TYR A 88 -12.31 -3.47 7.88
C TYR A 88 -13.77 -3.06 7.73
N ALA A 89 -14.32 -2.57 8.84
CA ALA A 89 -15.60 -1.90 8.85
C ALA A 89 -15.53 -0.63 9.70
N ARG A 90 -16.30 0.38 9.34
CA ARG A 90 -16.54 1.60 10.12
C ARG A 90 -18.01 1.74 10.40
N THR A 91 -18.36 1.94 11.67
CA THR A 91 -19.75 2.02 12.14
C THR A 91 -19.89 3.11 13.20
N LEU A 92 -21.11 3.35 13.64
CA LEU A 92 -21.31 4.04 14.92
C LEU A 92 -20.71 3.22 16.06
N ASP A 93 -20.32 3.87 17.13
CA ASP A 93 -19.70 3.23 18.31
C ASP A 93 -20.59 2.15 18.95
N GLN A 94 -21.91 2.35 18.93
CA GLN A 94 -22.91 1.38 19.43
C GLN A 94 -22.98 0.10 18.57
N ASP A 95 -22.65 0.19 17.29
CA ASP A 95 -22.75 -0.90 16.31
C ASP A 95 -21.40 -1.63 16.10
N LEU A 96 -20.35 -1.25 16.84
CA LEU A 96 -19.06 -1.95 16.82
C LEU A 96 -19.19 -3.47 17.07
N PRO A 97 -20.07 -3.98 17.98
CA PRO A 97 -20.23 -5.42 18.14
C PRO A 97 -20.63 -6.15 16.86
N LEU A 98 -21.45 -5.54 16.02
CA LEU A 98 -21.85 -6.08 14.71
C LEU A 98 -20.64 -6.12 13.76
N ALA A 99 -19.87 -5.04 13.67
CA ALA A 99 -18.65 -4.98 12.84
C ALA A 99 -17.64 -6.06 13.24
N VAL A 100 -17.41 -6.22 14.56
CA VAL A 100 -16.53 -7.28 15.08
C VAL A 100 -17.06 -8.67 14.69
N ASP A 101 -18.36 -8.90 14.82
CA ASP A 101 -19.00 -10.18 14.53
C ASP A 101 -18.89 -10.55 13.06
N VAL A 102 -19.23 -9.62 12.15
CA VAL A 102 -19.23 -9.84 10.70
C VAL A 102 -17.82 -10.08 10.17
N ILE A 103 -16.88 -9.16 10.44
CA ILE A 103 -15.52 -9.28 9.91
C ILE A 103 -14.80 -10.50 10.50
N SER A 104 -14.98 -10.80 11.78
CA SER A 104 -14.37 -11.99 12.38
C SER A 104 -14.94 -13.27 11.76
N ASP A 105 -16.23 -13.34 11.48
CA ASP A 105 -16.86 -14.48 10.82
C ASP A 105 -16.30 -14.71 9.41
N MET A 106 -16.14 -13.63 8.62
CA MET A 106 -15.48 -13.69 7.31
C MET A 106 -14.06 -14.26 7.41
N ILE A 107 -13.27 -13.82 8.40
CA ILE A 107 -11.87 -14.23 8.55
C ILE A 107 -11.75 -15.68 9.05
N THR A 108 -12.63 -16.13 9.95
CA THR A 108 -12.50 -17.44 10.60
C THR A 108 -13.22 -18.57 9.88
N SER A 109 -14.38 -18.27 9.27
CA SER A 109 -15.38 -19.26 8.88
C SER A 109 -15.80 -19.18 7.41
N SER A 110 -15.06 -18.45 6.55
CA SER A 110 -15.37 -18.37 5.12
C SER A 110 -15.34 -19.76 4.46
N LEU A 111 -16.35 -20.04 3.65
CA LEU A 111 -16.54 -21.34 3.01
C LEU A 111 -15.62 -21.56 1.81
N VAL A 112 -15.30 -20.50 1.08
CA VAL A 112 -14.48 -20.55 -0.16
C VAL A 112 -14.97 -21.71 -1.04
N THR A 113 -16.22 -21.65 -1.47
CA THR A 113 -16.82 -22.75 -2.25
C THR A 113 -16.25 -22.79 -3.67
N LYS A 114 -16.40 -23.94 -4.34
CA LYS A 114 -15.98 -24.04 -5.75
C LYS A 114 -16.78 -23.08 -6.64
N ALA A 115 -18.07 -22.93 -6.36
CA ALA A 115 -18.95 -22.02 -7.11
C ALA A 115 -18.49 -20.56 -6.99
N ASP A 116 -18.13 -20.11 -5.78
CA ASP A 116 -17.63 -18.76 -5.55
C ASP A 116 -16.28 -18.54 -6.26
N VAL A 117 -15.36 -19.51 -6.18
CA VAL A 117 -14.07 -19.43 -6.88
C VAL A 117 -14.26 -19.34 -8.39
N ASP A 118 -15.18 -20.12 -8.97
CA ASP A 118 -15.44 -20.10 -10.42
C ASP A 118 -16.11 -18.77 -10.84
N SER A 119 -17.00 -18.21 -10.01
CA SER A 119 -17.65 -16.92 -10.26
C SER A 119 -16.66 -15.75 -10.12
N GLU A 120 -15.94 -15.68 -8.99
CA GLU A 120 -15.02 -14.57 -8.73
C GLU A 120 -13.79 -14.57 -9.64
N ARG A 121 -13.43 -15.71 -10.19
CA ARG A 121 -12.40 -15.78 -11.24
C ARG A 121 -12.72 -14.84 -12.40
N GLY A 122 -14.00 -14.80 -12.82
CA GLY A 122 -14.47 -13.89 -13.87
C GLY A 122 -14.26 -12.43 -13.46
N VAL A 123 -14.62 -12.08 -12.24
CA VAL A 123 -14.46 -10.72 -11.70
C VAL A 123 -12.99 -10.30 -11.65
N VAL A 124 -12.11 -11.14 -11.10
CA VAL A 124 -10.67 -10.82 -11.02
C VAL A 124 -10.02 -10.73 -12.40
N LEU A 125 -10.45 -11.54 -13.37
CA LEU A 125 -9.98 -11.42 -14.75
C LEU A 125 -10.44 -10.12 -15.41
N GLU A 126 -11.63 -9.64 -15.09
CA GLU A 126 -12.13 -8.33 -15.54
C GLU A 126 -11.34 -7.19 -14.91
N GLU A 127 -11.00 -7.27 -13.63
CA GLU A 127 -10.15 -6.26 -12.96
C GLU A 127 -8.74 -6.23 -13.56
N ILE A 128 -8.16 -7.39 -13.93
CA ILE A 128 -6.90 -7.43 -14.67
C ILE A 128 -7.05 -6.72 -16.01
N ALA A 129 -8.15 -6.95 -16.73
CA ALA A 129 -8.40 -6.29 -18.00
C ALA A 129 -8.60 -4.76 -17.81
N MET A 130 -9.34 -4.33 -16.79
CA MET A 130 -9.52 -2.91 -16.45
C MET A 130 -8.19 -2.23 -16.13
N ARG A 131 -7.34 -2.86 -15.29
CA ARG A 131 -6.00 -2.36 -15.01
C ARG A 131 -5.15 -2.28 -16.29
N ASP A 132 -5.19 -3.33 -17.10
CA ASP A 132 -4.45 -3.37 -18.36
C ASP A 132 -4.96 -2.28 -19.32
N ASP A 133 -6.23 -1.91 -19.26
CA ASP A 133 -6.85 -0.87 -20.08
C ASP A 133 -6.64 0.55 -19.56
N ASP A 134 -6.19 0.73 -18.34
CA ASP A 134 -5.78 2.02 -17.76
C ASP A 134 -4.23 2.15 -17.74
N PRO A 135 -3.61 2.87 -18.71
CA PRO A 135 -2.16 3.05 -18.71
C PRO A 135 -1.64 3.81 -17.48
N GLY A 136 -2.49 4.62 -16.83
CA GLY A 136 -2.14 5.36 -15.62
C GLY A 136 -1.98 4.45 -14.40
N ASP A 137 -2.75 3.36 -14.33
CA ASP A 137 -2.64 2.35 -13.30
C ASP A 137 -1.56 1.31 -13.67
N LEU A 138 -1.59 0.80 -14.88
CA LEU A 138 -0.65 -0.20 -15.39
C LEU A 138 0.83 0.23 -15.25
N ILE A 139 1.13 1.51 -15.42
CA ILE A 139 2.52 2.03 -15.37
C ILE A 139 3.21 1.73 -14.04
N HIS A 140 2.46 1.65 -12.94
CA HIS A 140 3.00 1.34 -11.61
C HIS A 140 3.51 -0.10 -11.52
N ASP A 141 2.78 -1.05 -12.09
CA ASP A 141 3.19 -2.44 -12.17
C ASP A 141 4.37 -2.60 -13.13
N VAL A 142 4.30 -1.98 -14.32
CA VAL A 142 5.39 -1.99 -15.32
C VAL A 142 6.68 -1.44 -14.72
N PHE A 143 6.63 -0.32 -13.99
CA PHE A 143 7.83 0.23 -13.37
C PHE A 143 8.37 -0.67 -12.26
N SER A 144 7.50 -1.26 -11.46
CA SER A 144 7.91 -2.21 -10.41
C SER A 144 8.62 -3.43 -11.00
N GLU A 145 8.10 -3.95 -12.12
CA GLU A 145 8.70 -5.05 -12.87
C GLU A 145 10.00 -4.63 -13.56
N THR A 146 10.03 -3.45 -14.19
CA THR A 146 11.26 -2.88 -14.79
C THR A 146 12.38 -2.80 -13.76
N LEU A 147 12.09 -2.35 -12.55
CA LEU A 147 13.10 -2.17 -11.51
C LEU A 147 13.49 -3.48 -10.80
N PHE A 148 12.52 -4.33 -10.49
CA PHE A 148 12.73 -5.52 -9.63
C PHE A 148 12.53 -6.86 -10.33
N GLY A 149 12.15 -6.87 -11.61
CA GLY A 149 11.95 -8.08 -12.42
C GLY A 149 10.96 -9.05 -11.76
N ASP A 150 11.23 -10.33 -11.91
CA ASP A 150 10.43 -11.43 -11.35
C ASP A 150 10.47 -11.57 -9.82
N SER A 151 11.07 -10.61 -9.11
CA SER A 151 11.09 -10.66 -7.65
C SER A 151 9.67 -10.52 -7.05
N SER A 152 9.55 -10.91 -5.79
CA SER A 152 8.26 -10.87 -5.09
C SER A 152 7.66 -9.46 -4.89
N ILE A 153 8.44 -8.39 -5.10
CA ILE A 153 7.97 -7.01 -5.07
C ILE A 153 7.82 -6.39 -6.47
N GLY A 154 8.40 -7.01 -7.50
CA GLY A 154 8.21 -6.63 -8.91
C GLY A 154 6.85 -7.06 -9.47
N LYS A 155 6.32 -8.21 -9.02
CA LYS A 155 5.07 -8.80 -9.54
C LYS A 155 3.82 -8.01 -9.17
N PRO A 156 2.79 -7.97 -10.05
CA PRO A 156 1.53 -7.30 -9.76
C PRO A 156 0.76 -7.99 -8.62
N ILE A 157 -0.06 -7.21 -7.89
CA ILE A 157 -0.89 -7.72 -6.79
C ILE A 157 -2.02 -8.61 -7.32
N LEU A 158 -2.60 -8.24 -8.46
CA LEU A 158 -3.69 -9.01 -9.11
C LEU A 158 -3.24 -10.38 -9.66
N GLY A 159 -1.93 -10.63 -9.68
CA GLY A 159 -1.39 -11.77 -10.40
C GLY A 159 -1.43 -11.57 -11.92
N THR A 160 -1.47 -12.67 -12.65
CA THR A 160 -1.55 -12.70 -14.13
C THR A 160 -2.83 -13.42 -14.58
N THR A 161 -3.28 -13.14 -15.81
CA THR A 161 -4.40 -13.85 -16.43
C THR A 161 -4.22 -15.37 -16.35
N ASP A 162 -3.03 -15.88 -16.60
CA ASP A 162 -2.74 -17.32 -16.57
C ASP A 162 -2.78 -17.90 -15.15
N SER A 163 -2.21 -17.19 -14.16
CA SER A 163 -2.24 -17.64 -12.77
C SER A 163 -3.67 -17.70 -12.23
N ILE A 164 -4.49 -16.68 -12.53
CA ILE A 164 -5.90 -16.63 -12.09
C ILE A 164 -6.74 -17.70 -12.80
N LYS A 165 -6.57 -17.91 -14.13
CA LYS A 165 -7.27 -18.95 -14.86
C LYS A 165 -6.96 -20.35 -14.35
N SER A 166 -5.71 -20.61 -13.97
CA SER A 166 -5.27 -21.94 -13.53
C SER A 166 -5.46 -22.20 -12.03
N MET A 167 -5.74 -21.17 -11.24
CA MET A 167 -5.85 -21.27 -9.77
C MET A 167 -7.07 -22.10 -9.36
N THR A 168 -6.84 -23.21 -8.66
CA THR A 168 -7.91 -24.09 -8.20
C THR A 168 -8.45 -23.67 -6.84
N ARG A 169 -9.69 -24.09 -6.54
CA ARG A 169 -10.30 -23.90 -5.22
C ARG A 169 -9.41 -24.45 -4.10
N GLU A 170 -8.83 -25.64 -4.29
CA GLU A 170 -7.96 -26.30 -3.32
C GLU A 170 -6.69 -25.51 -3.07
N ALA A 171 -6.12 -24.86 -4.08
CA ALA A 171 -4.94 -24.02 -3.95
C ALA A 171 -5.23 -22.78 -3.12
N VAL A 172 -6.32 -22.05 -3.44
CA VAL A 172 -6.75 -20.85 -2.70
C VAL A 172 -7.14 -21.20 -1.25
N TYR A 173 -7.91 -22.27 -1.04
CA TYR A 173 -8.33 -22.70 0.28
C TYR A 173 -7.15 -23.12 1.16
N ARG A 174 -6.16 -23.82 0.59
CA ARG A 174 -4.93 -24.16 1.29
C ARG A 174 -4.13 -22.92 1.64
N TYR A 175 -4.09 -21.93 0.74
CA TYR A 175 -3.46 -20.64 0.98
C TYR A 175 -4.14 -19.93 2.15
N TYR A 176 -5.47 -19.83 2.14
CA TYR A 176 -6.28 -19.27 3.23
C TYR A 176 -5.95 -19.93 4.57
N LYS A 177 -6.09 -21.25 4.69
CA LYS A 177 -5.87 -21.98 5.95
C LYS A 177 -4.42 -21.90 6.46
N ARG A 178 -3.45 -21.71 5.58
CA ARG A 178 -2.04 -21.56 5.95
C ARG A 178 -1.71 -20.15 6.40
N LYS A 179 -2.28 -19.13 5.78
CA LYS A 179 -1.88 -17.74 5.97
C LYS A 179 -2.74 -17.00 6.98
N TYR A 180 -4.03 -17.28 7.04
CA TYR A 180 -4.96 -16.65 7.96
C TYR A 180 -5.06 -17.44 9.27
N ARG A 181 -4.01 -17.32 10.06
CA ARG A 181 -3.91 -17.94 11.39
C ARG A 181 -3.76 -16.86 12.45
N PRO A 182 -4.25 -17.07 13.69
CA PRO A 182 -4.26 -16.03 14.73
C PRO A 182 -2.93 -15.32 14.91
N GLU A 183 -1.82 -16.07 14.92
CA GLU A 183 -0.48 -15.51 15.08
C GLU A 183 -0.05 -14.54 13.96
N ASN A 184 -0.64 -14.67 12.77
CA ASN A 184 -0.37 -13.80 11.63
C ASN A 184 -1.27 -12.57 11.58
N LEU A 185 -2.24 -12.46 12.52
CA LEU A 185 -3.24 -11.41 12.48
C LEU A 185 -3.01 -10.35 13.55
N VAL A 186 -3.42 -9.14 13.20
CA VAL A 186 -3.55 -8.00 14.11
C VAL A 186 -4.97 -7.47 13.98
N VAL A 187 -5.68 -7.39 15.09
CA VAL A 187 -6.94 -6.65 15.18
C VAL A 187 -6.63 -5.24 15.65
N ALA A 188 -7.01 -4.25 14.86
CA ALA A 188 -6.85 -2.83 15.18
C ALA A 188 -8.23 -2.18 15.31
N VAL A 189 -8.43 -1.41 16.38
CA VAL A 189 -9.71 -0.71 16.60
C VAL A 189 -9.45 0.69 17.10
N ALA A 190 -10.06 1.69 16.45
CA ALA A 190 -9.96 3.08 16.86
C ALA A 190 -11.33 3.75 16.90
N GLY A 191 -11.56 4.64 17.87
CA GLY A 191 -12.80 5.39 18.01
C GLY A 191 -13.32 5.44 19.43
N ASN A 192 -14.62 5.68 19.61
CA ASN A 192 -15.26 5.71 20.92
C ASN A 192 -15.46 4.28 21.46
N ILE A 193 -14.42 3.75 22.02
CA ILE A 193 -14.32 2.35 22.45
C ILE A 193 -13.69 2.24 23.83
N LYS A 194 -13.77 1.04 24.42
CA LYS A 194 -13.02 0.66 25.62
C LYS A 194 -12.23 -0.61 25.34
N HIS A 195 -10.92 -0.57 25.51
CA HIS A 195 -10.00 -1.66 25.21
C HIS A 195 -10.47 -3.01 25.77
N ASP A 196 -10.79 -3.06 27.05
CA ASP A 196 -11.16 -4.32 27.71
C ASP A 196 -12.47 -4.91 27.18
N LYS A 197 -13.40 -4.06 26.70
CA LYS A 197 -14.62 -4.50 26.00
C LYS A 197 -14.27 -5.05 24.62
N VAL A 198 -13.40 -4.37 23.88
CA VAL A 198 -12.93 -4.82 22.55
C VAL A 198 -12.23 -6.17 22.69
N VAL A 199 -11.30 -6.33 23.64
CA VAL A 199 -10.61 -7.60 23.88
C VAL A 199 -11.58 -8.74 24.12
N LYS A 200 -12.61 -8.53 24.96
CA LYS A 200 -13.64 -9.55 25.23
C LYS A 200 -14.44 -9.91 23.97
N MET A 201 -14.86 -8.91 23.17
CA MET A 201 -15.61 -9.13 21.93
C MET A 201 -14.77 -9.91 20.91
N VAL A 202 -13.54 -9.47 20.68
CA VAL A 202 -12.60 -10.11 19.73
C VAL A 202 -12.26 -11.53 20.18
N SER A 203 -11.95 -11.74 21.45
CA SER A 203 -11.66 -13.07 21.99
C SER A 203 -12.82 -14.04 21.76
N LYS A 204 -14.06 -13.59 21.98
CA LYS A 204 -15.26 -14.40 21.74
C LYS A 204 -15.48 -14.68 20.25
N ALA A 205 -15.31 -13.67 19.40
CA ALA A 205 -15.55 -13.78 17.97
C ALA A 205 -14.54 -14.70 17.27
N PHE A 206 -13.26 -14.60 17.65
CA PHE A 206 -12.19 -15.42 17.08
C PHE A 206 -12.07 -16.84 17.71
N ALA A 207 -12.82 -17.14 18.76
CA ALA A 207 -12.92 -18.50 19.30
C ALA A 207 -13.83 -19.43 18.49
N ARG A 208 -14.53 -18.93 17.47
CA ARG A 208 -15.42 -19.72 16.61
C ARG A 208 -14.64 -20.84 15.91
N ASP A 209 -15.28 -21.98 15.79
CA ASP A 209 -14.78 -23.17 15.09
C ASP A 209 -13.36 -23.57 15.50
N GLY A 210 -12.95 -23.23 16.74
CA GLY A 210 -11.62 -23.53 17.24
C GLY A 210 -10.48 -22.71 16.62
N PHE A 211 -10.80 -21.59 15.93
CA PHE A 211 -9.83 -20.78 15.23
C PHE A 211 -8.65 -20.31 16.12
N SER A 212 -8.95 -19.98 17.37
CA SER A 212 -7.94 -19.48 18.33
C SER A 212 -7.60 -20.47 19.46
N ASP A 213 -7.90 -21.76 19.31
CA ASP A 213 -7.68 -22.77 20.38
C ASP A 213 -6.21 -23.14 20.56
N GLN A 214 -5.40 -22.98 19.51
CA GLN A 214 -3.98 -23.29 19.57
C GLN A 214 -3.21 -22.19 20.31
N ILE A 215 -2.31 -22.59 21.20
CA ILE A 215 -1.35 -21.66 21.83
C ILE A 215 -0.21 -21.41 20.85
N ALA A 216 0.00 -20.15 20.50
CA ALA A 216 1.07 -19.73 19.62
C ALA A 216 1.64 -18.37 20.07
N LYS A 217 2.88 -18.08 19.66
CA LYS A 217 3.42 -16.73 19.75
C LYS A 217 2.99 -15.93 18.53
N PRO A 218 2.83 -14.61 18.63
CA PRO A 218 2.66 -13.76 17.46
C PRO A 218 3.77 -14.03 16.44
N ALA A 219 3.42 -13.98 15.17
CA ALA A 219 4.42 -14.03 14.10
C ALA A 219 5.42 -12.88 14.27
N ASP A 220 6.68 -13.16 14.01
CA ASP A 220 7.73 -12.16 14.03
C ASP A 220 7.42 -11.02 13.03
N ILE A 221 7.91 -9.85 13.36
CA ILE A 221 7.87 -8.72 12.42
C ILE A 221 8.59 -9.13 11.13
N ARG A 222 7.93 -8.87 10.01
CA ARG A 222 8.51 -9.19 8.72
C ARG A 222 9.86 -8.50 8.54
N THR A 223 10.92 -9.28 8.60
CA THR A 223 12.25 -8.90 8.14
C THR A 223 12.52 -9.61 6.82
N ALA A 224 13.17 -8.96 5.90
CA ALA A 224 13.54 -9.58 4.64
C ALA A 224 14.97 -9.19 4.27
N LYS A 225 15.67 -10.12 3.62
CA LYS A 225 16.91 -9.76 2.93
C LYS A 225 16.61 -8.70 1.88
N ARG A 226 17.55 -7.79 1.68
CA ARG A 226 17.44 -6.78 0.62
C ARG A 226 17.16 -7.46 -0.72
N ILE A 227 16.09 -7.04 -1.37
CA ILE A 227 15.82 -7.39 -2.77
C ILE A 227 16.56 -6.35 -3.59
N LYS A 228 17.59 -6.78 -4.30
CA LYS A 228 18.35 -5.89 -5.16
C LYS A 228 17.56 -5.62 -6.44
N PRO A 229 17.54 -4.39 -6.93
CA PRO A 229 16.99 -4.11 -8.24
C PRO A 229 17.83 -4.81 -9.32
N VAL A 230 17.17 -5.28 -10.36
CA VAL A 230 17.82 -5.92 -11.52
C VAL A 230 17.82 -5.01 -12.72
N GLY A 231 16.99 -3.99 -12.74
CA GLY A 231 16.80 -3.06 -13.85
C GLY A 231 17.27 -1.64 -13.53
N VAL A 232 18.43 -1.49 -12.86
CA VAL A 232 19.04 -0.16 -12.66
C VAL A 232 19.42 0.42 -14.02
N GLY A 233 18.97 1.65 -14.31
CA GLY A 233 19.17 2.28 -15.61
C GLY A 233 18.32 1.68 -16.76
N ALA A 234 17.46 0.72 -16.47
CA ALA A 234 16.61 0.11 -17.49
C ALA A 234 15.55 1.10 -18.00
N VAL A 235 15.25 1.00 -19.29
CA VAL A 235 14.20 1.76 -19.96
C VAL A 235 13.22 0.77 -20.57
N ASP A 236 11.99 0.79 -20.14
CA ASP A 236 10.92 -0.02 -20.73
C ASP A 236 9.87 0.87 -21.39
N VAL A 237 9.44 0.50 -22.61
CA VAL A 237 8.50 1.29 -23.40
C VAL A 237 7.44 0.38 -23.96
N ILE A 238 6.23 0.53 -23.47
CA ILE A 238 5.05 -0.16 -23.99
C ILE A 238 4.39 0.74 -25.04
N ASN A 239 4.44 0.29 -26.31
CA ASN A 239 3.75 0.97 -27.38
C ASN A 239 2.26 0.67 -27.34
N ARG A 240 1.48 1.68 -27.01
CA ARG A 240 0.03 1.61 -26.90
C ARG A 240 -0.63 2.86 -27.46
N THR A 241 -1.67 2.73 -28.27
CA THR A 241 -2.47 3.87 -28.73
C THR A 241 -3.19 4.52 -27.57
N GLY A 242 -3.16 5.85 -27.51
CA GLY A 242 -3.82 6.64 -26.48
C GLY A 242 -3.54 8.13 -26.65
N GLU A 243 -4.33 8.95 -26.01
CA GLU A 243 -4.21 10.42 -26.04
C GLU A 243 -3.10 10.92 -25.10
N GLN A 244 -2.71 10.11 -24.13
CA GLN A 244 -1.67 10.44 -23.16
C GLN A 244 -0.50 9.46 -23.22
N ALA A 245 0.65 9.96 -22.78
CA ALA A 245 1.81 9.16 -22.39
C ALA A 245 1.91 9.18 -20.88
N HIS A 246 2.07 8.00 -20.29
CA HIS A 246 2.30 7.79 -18.87
C HIS A 246 3.77 7.46 -18.67
N ILE A 247 4.40 8.20 -17.80
CA ILE A 247 5.85 8.14 -17.55
C ILE A 247 6.06 7.86 -16.07
N MET A 248 6.92 6.92 -15.77
CA MET A 248 7.38 6.65 -14.42
C MET A 248 8.88 6.49 -14.41
N LEU A 249 9.57 7.37 -13.70
CA LEU A 249 11.01 7.30 -13.54
C LEU A 249 11.37 7.24 -12.05
N GLY A 250 12.45 6.55 -11.71
CA GLY A 250 12.83 6.41 -10.32
C GLY A 250 13.96 5.43 -10.08
N VAL A 251 14.14 5.11 -8.82
CA VAL A 251 15.25 4.30 -8.30
C VAL A 251 14.76 3.35 -7.18
N GLU A 252 15.65 2.43 -6.78
CA GLU A 252 15.50 1.76 -5.51
C GLU A 252 15.49 2.78 -4.37
N GLY A 253 14.42 2.80 -3.59
CA GLY A 253 14.29 3.60 -2.38
C GLY A 253 14.82 2.87 -1.14
N VAL A 254 14.32 3.24 0.03
CA VAL A 254 14.72 2.64 1.31
C VAL A 254 13.74 1.58 1.79
N SER A 255 14.22 0.64 2.59
CA SER A 255 13.35 -0.25 3.36
C SER A 255 12.62 0.52 4.46
N ARG A 256 11.51 -0.06 4.95
CA ARG A 256 10.72 0.57 6.04
C ARG A 256 11.49 0.74 7.36
N SER A 257 12.54 -0.04 7.57
CA SER A 257 13.38 0.04 8.78
C SER A 257 14.60 0.95 8.64
N ASP A 258 14.78 1.58 7.50
CA ASP A 258 15.90 2.50 7.25
C ASP A 258 15.57 3.90 7.81
N ASP A 259 16.45 4.46 8.61
CA ASP A 259 16.23 5.77 9.25
C ASP A 259 16.18 6.92 8.24
N ARG A 260 16.80 6.77 7.06
CA ARG A 260 16.75 7.76 5.97
C ARG A 260 15.36 7.90 5.35
N ARG A 261 14.38 7.05 5.72
CA ARG A 261 13.01 7.13 5.19
C ARG A 261 12.35 8.48 5.40
N PHE A 262 12.65 9.17 6.51
CA PHE A 262 12.10 10.50 6.77
C PHE A 262 12.71 11.56 5.86
N ALA A 263 14.03 11.53 5.67
CA ALA A 263 14.70 12.43 4.74
C ALA A 263 14.22 12.20 3.29
N LEU A 264 14.05 10.93 2.88
CA LEU A 264 13.53 10.57 1.56
C LEU A 264 12.05 10.98 1.40
N ALA A 265 11.26 10.95 2.47
CA ALA A 265 9.89 11.46 2.45
C ALA A 265 9.85 12.98 2.25
N MET A 266 10.72 13.75 2.94
CA MET A 266 10.84 15.20 2.72
C MET A 266 11.27 15.51 1.29
N LEU A 267 12.23 14.78 0.75
CA LEU A 267 12.65 14.89 -0.65
C LEU A 267 11.49 14.63 -1.62
N SER A 268 10.70 13.57 -1.38
CA SER A 268 9.51 13.24 -2.18
C SER A 268 8.49 14.38 -2.17
N ILE A 269 8.20 14.94 -0.99
CA ILE A 269 7.24 16.03 -0.83
C ILE A 269 7.75 17.29 -1.56
N ALA A 270 9.00 17.65 -1.39
CA ALA A 270 9.57 18.86 -2.02
C ALA A 270 9.64 18.73 -3.55
N LEU A 271 9.90 17.52 -4.07
CA LEU A 271 9.94 17.27 -5.51
C LEU A 271 8.54 17.22 -6.15
N GLY A 272 7.58 16.53 -5.54
CA GLY A 272 6.30 16.27 -6.19
C GLY A 272 5.10 16.07 -5.24
N GLY A 273 5.17 16.52 -3.98
CA GLY A 273 4.10 16.31 -3.01
C GLY A 273 2.94 17.31 -3.05
N GLY A 274 3.02 18.36 -3.87
CA GLY A 274 1.97 19.37 -3.93
C GLY A 274 2.23 20.45 -4.98
N MET A 275 1.33 21.44 -5.06
CA MET A 275 1.40 22.49 -6.07
C MET A 275 2.66 23.39 -5.95
N SER A 276 3.27 23.50 -4.80
CA SER A 276 4.51 24.26 -4.60
C SER A 276 5.78 23.45 -4.80
N SER A 277 5.67 22.16 -5.16
CA SER A 277 6.79 21.27 -5.41
C SER A 277 7.52 21.60 -6.72
N ARG A 278 8.81 21.29 -6.80
CA ARG A 278 9.64 21.67 -7.96
C ARG A 278 9.11 21.12 -9.29
N LEU A 279 8.76 19.84 -9.34
CA LEU A 279 8.25 19.21 -10.56
C LEU A 279 6.90 19.81 -11.00
N PHE A 280 6.00 20.07 -10.05
CA PHE A 280 4.73 20.69 -10.36
C PHE A 280 4.93 22.10 -10.94
N GLN A 281 5.80 22.90 -10.33
CA GLN A 281 6.11 24.24 -10.80
C GLN A 281 6.79 24.24 -12.18
N GLU A 282 7.81 23.39 -12.37
CA GLU A 282 8.60 23.38 -13.60
C GLU A 282 7.86 22.75 -14.79
N ILE A 283 7.11 21.68 -14.56
CA ILE A 283 6.46 20.92 -15.63
C ILE A 283 5.04 21.44 -15.91
N ARG A 284 4.25 21.65 -14.84
CA ARG A 284 2.84 22.03 -14.99
C ARG A 284 2.62 23.54 -15.03
N GLU A 285 3.03 24.29 -13.99
CA GLU A 285 2.70 25.70 -13.88
C GLU A 285 3.42 26.57 -14.92
N LYS A 286 4.74 26.41 -15.04
CA LYS A 286 5.54 27.28 -15.95
C LYS A 286 5.42 26.87 -17.41
N ARG A 287 5.23 25.59 -17.73
CA ARG A 287 5.30 25.08 -19.08
C ARG A 287 4.06 24.38 -19.61
N GLY A 288 3.09 24.06 -18.75
CA GLY A 288 1.84 23.40 -19.13
C GLY A 288 2.04 22.04 -19.82
N LEU A 289 3.10 21.31 -19.47
CA LEU A 289 3.49 20.07 -20.18
C LEU A 289 2.74 18.85 -19.68
N ALA A 290 2.33 18.81 -18.41
CA ALA A 290 1.61 17.71 -17.82
C ALA A 290 0.50 18.22 -16.91
N TYR A 291 -0.65 17.55 -16.91
CA TYR A 291 -1.72 17.83 -15.94
C TYR A 291 -1.42 17.21 -14.58
N SER A 292 -0.88 16.01 -14.59
CA SER A 292 -0.53 15.26 -13.38
C SER A 292 0.96 15.01 -13.34
N VAL A 293 1.63 15.47 -12.28
CA VAL A 293 3.02 15.16 -11.96
C VAL A 293 3.18 15.11 -10.44
N TYR A 294 3.76 14.01 -9.95
CA TYR A 294 3.99 13.83 -8.51
C TYR A 294 5.16 12.88 -8.24
N ALA A 295 5.73 12.97 -7.04
CA ALA A 295 6.74 12.05 -6.54
C ALA A 295 6.23 11.30 -5.32
N PHE A 296 6.60 10.05 -5.18
CA PHE A 296 6.20 9.22 -4.06
C PHE A 296 7.22 8.13 -3.75
N GLY A 297 7.17 7.62 -2.53
CA GLY A 297 7.97 6.49 -2.09
C GLY A 297 7.10 5.32 -1.63
N GLN A 298 7.51 4.10 -1.95
CA GLN A 298 6.97 2.87 -1.37
C GLN A 298 8.06 2.17 -0.57
N GLN A 299 7.72 1.70 0.62
CA GLN A 299 8.67 1.07 1.53
C GLN A 299 8.22 -0.35 1.86
N PHE A 300 9.11 -1.31 1.62
CA PHE A 300 8.90 -2.73 1.91
C PHE A 300 9.90 -3.22 2.96
N ALA A 301 9.69 -4.43 3.48
CA ALA A 301 10.73 -5.11 4.24
C ALA A 301 11.91 -5.43 3.31
N GLY A 302 13.08 -4.86 3.58
CA GLY A 302 14.32 -5.10 2.86
C GLY A 302 14.50 -4.36 1.53
N SER A 303 13.56 -3.52 1.09
CA SER A 303 13.70 -2.69 -0.11
C SER A 303 12.66 -1.57 -0.16
N GLY A 304 12.71 -0.73 -1.19
CA GLY A 304 11.71 0.31 -1.47
C GLY A 304 11.83 0.84 -2.88
N ILE A 305 10.92 1.73 -3.24
CA ILE A 305 10.89 2.47 -4.51
C ILE A 305 10.79 3.95 -4.19
N PHE A 306 11.53 4.76 -4.91
CA PHE A 306 11.29 6.19 -5.04
C PHE A 306 11.00 6.49 -6.49
N SER A 307 9.86 7.10 -6.78
CA SER A 307 9.38 7.30 -8.14
C SER A 307 8.79 8.68 -8.35
N ILE A 308 8.89 9.14 -9.60
CA ILE A 308 8.22 10.30 -10.14
C ILE A 308 7.30 9.81 -11.26
N TYR A 309 6.04 10.20 -11.19
CA TYR A 309 5.05 9.94 -12.24
C TYR A 309 4.70 11.24 -12.97
N ALA A 310 4.46 11.13 -14.28
CA ALA A 310 3.87 12.20 -15.06
C ALA A 310 2.94 11.66 -16.16
N GLY A 311 1.75 12.26 -16.27
CA GLY A 311 0.81 12.04 -17.37
C GLY A 311 0.84 13.25 -18.32
N THR A 312 1.19 13.05 -19.59
CA THR A 312 1.43 14.13 -20.56
C THR A 312 0.95 13.76 -21.96
N GLN A 313 0.91 14.74 -22.85
CA GLN A 313 0.72 14.46 -24.28
C GLN A 313 1.93 13.70 -24.84
N PRO A 314 1.77 12.72 -25.72
CA PRO A 314 2.87 11.93 -26.28
C PRO A 314 3.99 12.76 -26.92
N SER A 315 3.62 13.86 -27.59
CA SER A 315 4.58 14.81 -28.19
C SER A 315 5.46 15.54 -27.19
N ARG A 316 5.07 15.58 -25.90
CA ARG A 316 5.76 16.27 -24.81
C ARG A 316 6.55 15.34 -23.88
N ALA A 317 6.45 14.03 -24.09
CA ALA A 317 7.03 13.04 -23.18
C ALA A 317 8.56 13.23 -22.98
N TYR A 318 9.27 13.53 -24.04
CA TYR A 318 10.73 13.76 -23.97
C TYR A 318 11.08 15.04 -23.18
N ASP A 319 10.33 16.11 -23.39
CA ASP A 319 10.51 17.39 -22.68
C ASP A 319 10.28 17.19 -21.17
N VAL A 320 9.22 16.46 -20.81
CA VAL A 320 8.89 16.15 -19.40
C VAL A 320 10.01 15.38 -18.73
N ILE A 321 10.57 14.36 -19.38
CA ILE A 321 11.68 13.55 -18.83
C ILE A 321 12.95 14.43 -18.70
N SER A 322 13.28 15.23 -19.70
CA SER A 322 14.44 16.14 -19.66
C SER A 322 14.35 17.10 -18.48
N ILE A 323 13.19 17.75 -18.30
CA ILE A 323 12.97 18.71 -17.21
C ILE A 323 13.01 17.98 -15.84
N ALA A 324 12.36 16.81 -15.72
CA ALA A 324 12.42 16.03 -14.50
C ALA A 324 13.88 15.66 -14.14
N ARG A 325 14.68 15.31 -15.14
CA ARG A 325 16.10 15.03 -14.99
C ARG A 325 16.89 16.26 -14.54
N GLU A 326 16.65 17.42 -15.16
CA GLU A 326 17.30 18.70 -14.78
C GLU A 326 16.98 19.04 -13.32
N VAL A 327 15.71 18.91 -12.90
CA VAL A 327 15.28 19.13 -11.51
C VAL A 327 15.97 18.16 -10.55
N ILE A 328 16.06 16.88 -10.92
CA ILE A 328 16.76 15.87 -10.10
C ILE A 328 18.25 16.22 -9.97
N ASN A 329 18.92 16.56 -11.07
CA ASN A 329 20.34 16.90 -11.07
C ASN A 329 20.60 18.13 -10.19
N ASP A 330 19.78 19.17 -10.30
CA ASP A 330 19.91 20.37 -9.46
C ASP A 330 19.77 20.02 -7.96
N VAL A 331 18.82 19.17 -7.59
CA VAL A 331 18.67 18.73 -6.20
C VAL A 331 19.83 17.85 -5.71
N VAL A 332 20.39 17.03 -6.58
CA VAL A 332 21.58 16.21 -6.26
C VAL A 332 22.80 17.09 -6.05
N GLU A 333 22.98 18.12 -6.87
CA GLU A 333 24.15 19.03 -6.80
C GLU A 333 24.00 20.05 -5.66
N ASN A 334 22.86 20.74 -5.61
CA ASN A 334 22.67 21.94 -4.80
C ASN A 334 21.80 21.71 -3.56
N GLY A 335 21.06 20.57 -3.50
CA GLY A 335 20.10 20.28 -2.44
C GLY A 335 18.79 21.04 -2.58
N LEU A 336 18.00 20.99 -1.53
CA LEU A 336 16.80 21.81 -1.37
C LEU A 336 17.15 23.07 -0.58
N THR A 337 16.41 24.15 -0.83
CA THR A 337 16.49 25.34 0.00
C THR A 337 15.87 25.08 1.39
N GLU A 338 16.25 25.88 2.39
CA GLU A 338 15.66 25.79 3.72
C GLU A 338 14.13 25.94 3.68
N ASP A 339 13.61 26.87 2.89
CA ASP A 339 12.18 27.09 2.71
C ASP A 339 11.46 25.88 2.13
N GLU A 340 12.07 25.14 1.20
CA GLU A 340 11.49 23.90 0.65
C GLU A 340 11.43 22.80 1.71
N VAL A 341 12.47 22.65 2.51
CA VAL A 341 12.48 21.68 3.63
C VAL A 341 11.45 22.06 4.68
N VAL A 342 11.32 23.33 5.04
CA VAL A 342 10.30 23.84 5.99
C VAL A 342 8.89 23.54 5.44
N ARG A 343 8.61 23.81 4.17
CA ARG A 343 7.33 23.47 3.54
C ARG A 343 7.06 21.98 3.53
N ALA A 344 8.07 21.16 3.19
CA ALA A 344 7.94 19.70 3.19
C ALA A 344 7.60 19.16 4.59
N LYS A 345 8.28 19.63 5.63
CA LYS A 345 7.94 19.30 7.02
C LYS A 345 6.53 19.73 7.39
N GLY A 346 6.14 20.96 7.05
CA GLY A 346 4.79 21.46 7.26
C GLY A 346 3.73 20.59 6.61
N GLN A 347 3.95 20.17 5.39
CA GLN A 347 3.04 19.29 4.65
C GLN A 347 2.99 17.89 5.26
N ALA A 348 4.15 17.30 5.63
CA ALA A 348 4.20 16.00 6.29
C ALA A 348 3.48 16.00 7.64
N ARG A 349 3.72 17.05 8.46
CA ARG A 349 3.05 17.26 9.75
C ARG A 349 1.55 17.42 9.57
N GLY A 350 1.13 18.28 8.66
CA GLY A 350 -0.28 18.51 8.35
C GLY A 350 -0.96 17.23 7.86
N GLY A 351 -0.35 16.51 6.93
CA GLY A 351 -0.86 15.23 6.43
C GLY A 351 -1.03 14.18 7.53
N LEU A 352 -0.06 14.08 8.44
CA LEU A 352 -0.15 13.17 9.59
C LEU A 352 -1.29 13.56 10.54
N VAL A 353 -1.36 14.80 10.98
CA VAL A 353 -2.31 15.24 12.02
C VAL A 353 -3.73 15.29 11.46
N LEU A 354 -3.93 15.93 10.30
CA LEU A 354 -5.25 16.05 9.67
C LEU A 354 -5.79 14.69 9.20
N GLY A 355 -4.89 13.80 8.73
CA GLY A 355 -5.28 12.43 8.38
C GLY A 355 -5.80 11.62 9.57
N LEU A 356 -5.43 11.98 10.80
CA LEU A 356 -5.88 11.29 12.02
C LEU A 356 -7.19 11.86 12.63
N GLU A 357 -7.86 12.77 11.95
CA GLU A 357 -9.23 13.16 12.32
C GLU A 357 -10.24 12.02 12.08
N ASP A 358 -9.96 11.12 11.14
CA ASP A 358 -10.78 9.96 10.80
C ASP A 358 -10.40 8.70 11.60
N THR A 359 -11.43 7.99 12.11
CA THR A 359 -11.23 6.76 12.89
C THR A 359 -10.67 5.60 12.06
N GLY A 360 -10.98 5.53 10.77
CA GLY A 360 -10.42 4.54 9.84
C GLY A 360 -8.92 4.74 9.64
N SER A 361 -8.48 5.98 9.46
CA SER A 361 -7.05 6.34 9.36
C SER A 361 -6.28 6.03 10.65
N ARG A 362 -6.89 6.28 11.82
CA ARG A 362 -6.32 5.90 13.12
C ARG A 362 -6.17 4.39 13.26
N MET A 363 -7.24 3.64 12.96
CA MET A 363 -7.23 2.18 12.97
C MET A 363 -6.13 1.65 12.03
N SER A 364 -6.04 2.21 10.82
CA SER A 364 -5.02 1.82 9.85
C SER A 364 -3.60 2.11 10.34
N ARG A 365 -3.38 3.26 10.97
CA ARG A 365 -2.08 3.61 11.54
C ARG A 365 -1.63 2.61 12.60
N ILE A 366 -2.47 2.35 13.62
CA ILE A 366 -2.09 1.45 14.71
C ILE A 366 -1.99 -0.01 14.23
N GLY A 367 -2.83 -0.45 13.29
CA GLY A 367 -2.77 -1.77 12.67
C GLY A 367 -1.47 -1.99 11.88
N LYS A 368 -1.12 -1.04 11.01
CA LYS A 368 0.15 -1.06 10.26
C LYS A 368 1.35 -0.99 11.18
N SER A 369 1.34 -0.12 12.20
CA SER A 369 2.44 -0.01 13.15
C SER A 369 2.70 -1.32 13.88
N GLU A 370 1.66 -1.96 14.41
CA GLU A 370 1.78 -3.25 15.07
C GLU A 370 2.26 -4.36 14.13
N LEU A 371 1.73 -4.39 12.89
CA LEU A 371 2.04 -5.43 11.93
C LEU A 371 3.46 -5.30 11.37
N MET A 372 3.88 -4.07 11.06
CA MET A 372 5.11 -3.79 10.31
C MET A 372 6.32 -3.50 11.19
N TYR A 373 6.09 -2.89 12.37
CA TYR A 373 7.16 -2.44 13.26
C TYR A 373 7.11 -3.12 14.63
N GLY A 374 5.95 -3.65 15.05
CA GLY A 374 5.75 -4.20 16.40
C GLY A 374 5.79 -3.13 17.50
N ASP A 375 5.73 -1.88 17.11
CA ASP A 375 5.86 -0.71 17.96
C ASP A 375 4.73 0.29 17.67
N GLN A 376 4.36 1.07 18.69
CA GLN A 376 3.26 2.03 18.63
C GLN A 376 3.78 3.43 18.99
N LYS A 377 4.52 4.03 18.04
CA LYS A 377 4.93 5.43 18.22
C LYS A 377 3.72 6.34 18.33
N SER A 378 3.75 7.24 19.30
CA SER A 378 2.77 8.31 19.43
C SER A 378 2.87 9.30 18.25
N VAL A 379 1.83 10.09 18.07
CA VAL A 379 1.83 11.15 17.06
C VAL A 379 2.94 12.16 17.34
N ASP A 380 3.16 12.50 18.62
CA ASP A 380 4.19 13.46 19.04
C ASP A 380 5.61 12.93 18.74
N GLU A 381 5.86 11.63 18.93
CA GLU A 381 7.13 11.01 18.56
C GLU A 381 7.36 11.05 17.05
N LEU A 382 6.32 10.76 16.23
CA LEU A 382 6.42 10.86 14.76
C LEU A 382 6.64 12.31 14.31
N LEU A 383 5.96 13.27 14.94
CA LEU A 383 6.16 14.69 14.67
C LEU A 383 7.60 15.13 15.02
N ALA A 384 8.14 14.65 16.13
CA ALA A 384 9.52 14.93 16.52
C ALA A 384 10.53 14.35 15.50
N GLU A 385 10.28 13.14 14.95
CA GLU A 385 11.11 12.56 13.90
C GLU A 385 11.06 13.38 12.61
N ILE A 386 9.88 13.91 12.23
CA ILE A 386 9.74 14.79 11.07
C ILE A 386 10.51 16.10 11.30
N GLU A 387 10.37 16.72 12.45
CA GLU A 387 11.05 17.97 12.77
C GLU A 387 12.56 17.82 12.89
N ALA A 388 13.06 16.66 13.31
CA ALA A 388 14.48 16.38 13.46
C ALA A 388 15.22 16.23 12.10
N VAL A 389 14.51 16.06 10.98
CA VAL A 389 15.14 15.97 9.65
C VAL A 389 15.83 17.28 9.31
N THR A 390 17.11 17.24 8.92
CA THR A 390 17.86 18.44 8.53
C THR A 390 17.96 18.57 7.00
N PRO A 391 18.19 19.80 6.48
CA PRO A 391 18.45 20.01 5.06
C PRO A 391 19.61 19.15 4.53
N GLU A 392 20.67 18.97 5.32
CA GLU A 392 21.83 18.16 4.99
C GLU A 392 21.47 16.68 4.82
N GLN A 393 20.59 16.16 5.70
CA GLN A 393 20.10 14.78 5.59
C GLN A 393 19.26 14.58 4.32
N VAL A 394 18.42 15.56 3.95
CA VAL A 394 17.63 15.52 2.72
C VAL A 394 18.55 15.60 1.49
N HIS A 395 19.56 16.47 1.51
CA HIS A 395 20.54 16.56 0.44
C HIS A 395 21.38 15.27 0.30
N GLN A 396 21.80 14.68 1.43
CA GLN A 396 22.49 13.40 1.41
C GLN A 396 21.59 12.28 0.85
N ALA A 397 20.31 12.27 1.19
CA ALA A 397 19.36 11.34 0.60
C ALA A 397 19.21 11.55 -0.92
N ALA A 398 19.18 12.79 -1.39
CA ALA A 398 19.16 13.08 -2.82
C ALA A 398 20.39 12.49 -3.54
N ARG A 399 21.59 12.68 -3.00
CA ARG A 399 22.84 12.10 -3.55
C ARG A 399 22.83 10.58 -3.52
N ASP A 400 22.43 9.97 -2.41
CA ASP A 400 22.44 8.52 -2.20
C ASP A 400 21.48 7.78 -3.12
N PHE A 401 20.33 8.38 -3.43
CA PHE A 401 19.26 7.73 -4.19
C PHE A 401 19.13 8.28 -5.60
N LEU A 402 18.98 9.58 -5.78
CA LEU A 402 18.76 10.21 -7.08
C LEU A 402 20.05 10.46 -7.87
N GLY A 403 21.22 10.42 -7.22
CA GLY A 403 22.52 10.43 -7.90
C GLY A 403 22.88 9.11 -8.59
N LYS A 404 21.99 8.09 -8.52
CA LYS A 404 22.15 6.81 -9.23
C LYS A 404 21.52 6.86 -10.62
N GLU A 405 21.84 5.84 -11.43
CA GLU A 405 21.14 5.65 -12.71
C GLU A 405 19.64 5.45 -12.48
N LEU A 406 18.84 6.29 -13.12
CA LEU A 406 17.40 6.23 -13.05
C LEU A 406 16.86 5.15 -13.98
N SER A 407 15.87 4.40 -13.52
CA SER A 407 15.07 3.50 -14.37
C SER A 407 13.83 4.22 -14.86
N LEU A 408 13.33 3.85 -16.03
CA LEU A 408 12.22 4.50 -16.71
C LEU A 408 11.24 3.47 -17.29
N ALA A 409 9.96 3.66 -17.02
CA ALA A 409 8.88 3.00 -17.75
C ALA A 409 8.02 4.06 -18.45
N VAL A 410 7.60 3.75 -19.68
CA VAL A 410 6.75 4.63 -20.49
C VAL A 410 5.66 3.81 -21.16
N ILE A 411 4.41 4.26 -21.07
CA ILE A 411 3.29 3.70 -21.82
C ILE A 411 2.72 4.81 -22.70
N GLY A 412 2.60 4.58 -24.00
CA GLY A 412 2.03 5.55 -24.93
C GLY A 412 2.28 5.16 -26.40
N PRO A 413 1.85 5.98 -27.37
CA PRO A 413 1.97 5.69 -28.79
C PRO A 413 3.41 5.91 -29.32
N PHE A 414 4.33 5.07 -28.89
CA PHE A 414 5.75 5.17 -29.20
C PHE A 414 6.25 3.96 -29.99
N PRO A 415 5.99 3.89 -31.31
CA PRO A 415 6.44 2.76 -32.12
C PRO A 415 7.95 2.78 -32.43
N GLY A 416 8.47 1.63 -32.80
CA GLY A 416 9.81 1.51 -33.36
C GLY A 416 10.94 1.62 -32.33
N ARG A 417 11.90 2.52 -32.55
CA ARG A 417 13.09 2.69 -31.69
C ARG A 417 12.91 3.69 -30.56
N ALA A 418 11.69 3.85 -30.04
CA ALA A 418 11.41 4.82 -28.99
C ALA A 418 12.22 4.58 -27.72
N GLN A 419 12.42 3.33 -27.31
CA GLN A 419 13.25 2.98 -26.15
C GLN A 419 14.66 3.59 -26.22
N SER A 420 15.34 3.50 -27.36
CA SER A 420 16.67 4.10 -27.52
C SER A 420 16.65 5.63 -27.45
N LYS A 421 15.55 6.28 -27.85
CA LYS A 421 15.41 7.73 -27.73
C LYS A 421 15.17 8.13 -26.28
N PHE A 422 14.30 7.43 -25.56
CA PHE A 422 14.06 7.67 -24.14
C PHE A 422 15.33 7.43 -23.30
N ALA A 423 16.10 6.38 -23.61
CA ALA A 423 17.36 6.12 -22.94
C ALA A 423 18.38 7.27 -23.11
N ARG A 424 18.41 7.93 -24.28
CA ARG A 424 19.28 9.10 -24.51
C ARG A 424 18.85 10.34 -23.72
N VAL A 425 17.56 10.54 -23.56
CA VAL A 425 17.04 11.68 -22.78
C VAL A 425 17.21 11.45 -21.28
N LEU A 426 17.15 10.17 -20.87
CA LEU A 426 17.37 9.80 -19.47
C LEU A 426 18.86 9.86 -19.08
N ALA A 427 19.78 9.58 -19.95
CA ALA A 427 21.24 9.66 -19.73
C ALA A 427 21.73 11.09 -19.53
#